data_cd1cc37b0878d6c2a8fb20fbe260a003
#
_entry.id   cd1cc37b0878d6c2a8fb20fbe260a003
#
_cell.length_a   1.000
_cell.length_b   1.000
_cell.length_c   1.000
_cell.angle_alpha   90.00
_cell.angle_beta   90.00
_cell.angle_gamma   90.00
#
_symmetry.space_group_name_H-M   'P 1'
#
loop_
_entity.id
_entity.type
_entity.pdbx_description
1 polymer ?
#
loop_
_entity_poly.entity_id
_entity_poly.type
_entity_poly.pdbx_seq_one_letter_code
_entity_poly.pdbx_strand_id
1 'polypeptide(L)'
;IGSGLVGSEMCIRDRYRTLPQHFVRDVILKATSNDMMNSIARSVLTLFCYDKNANDTSIDNVLRQCIQLISVFPLLSVYGYHAYNHYQRDNSLYIHRAEPTMSTAEVILSLLRPDRHYTPLEAKVLDMALILHMEHGGGNNSTFTTHVVTSSGTDTYSAVAAALASLKGPKHGGANVKVYYMFEDLKKHVKDWEDEDALEDYLEKLLDKQVFDKKGLIYGMGHAVYTISDPRQQILHGAVKKLALAEGHNDEFDLYERVERLAPKVIGRKRKIYKGVAANVDFYSGLLYSLLDIPCELYTPLFATARITGWSAHRLEELINCGKIIRPASVSYTHLRAHETGAYL
;
A
#
# COMPACT_ATOMS: atom_id res chain seq x y z
N ILE A 1 -19.65 -3.72 -26.19
CA ILE A 1 -18.32 -3.09 -26.21
C ILE A 1 -17.37 -4.20 -26.65
N GLY A 2 -16.84 -4.05 -27.88
CA GLY A 2 -16.34 -5.16 -28.65
C GLY A 2 -14.96 -5.68 -28.20
N SER A 3 -14.66 -6.90 -28.64
CA SER A 3 -13.42 -7.68 -28.49
C SER A 3 -12.11 -6.93 -28.83
N GLY A 4 -12.17 -5.76 -29.42
CA GLY A 4 -11.00 -4.93 -29.74
C GLY A 4 -10.35 -4.24 -28.53
N LEU A 5 -11.12 -3.89 -27.49
CA LEU A 5 -10.60 -3.28 -26.25
C LEU A 5 -9.85 -4.30 -25.39
N VAL A 6 -10.34 -5.53 -25.29
CA VAL A 6 -9.69 -6.62 -24.54
C VAL A 6 -8.36 -7.00 -25.19
N GLY A 7 -8.30 -7.05 -26.52
CA GLY A 7 -7.07 -7.29 -27.26
C GLY A 7 -6.02 -6.17 -27.11
N SER A 8 -6.47 -4.90 -27.04
CA SER A 8 -5.56 -3.76 -26.82
C SER A 8 -5.01 -3.68 -25.39
N GLU A 9 -5.82 -4.02 -24.39
CA GLU A 9 -5.37 -4.09 -22.97
C GLU A 9 -4.35 -5.21 -22.76
N MET A 10 -4.54 -6.40 -23.35
CA MET A 10 -3.55 -7.47 -23.33
C MET A 10 -2.25 -7.04 -24.01
N CYS A 11 -2.31 -6.44 -25.19
CA CYS A 11 -1.13 -5.92 -25.89
C CYS A 11 -0.37 -4.84 -25.10
N ILE A 12 -1.07 -4.01 -24.36
CA ILE A 12 -0.47 -2.97 -23.50
C ILE A 12 0.25 -3.62 -22.32
N ARG A 13 -0.38 -4.56 -21.63
CA ARG A 13 0.22 -5.30 -20.51
C ARG A 13 1.47 -6.06 -20.94
N ASP A 14 1.43 -6.76 -22.07
CA ASP A 14 2.56 -7.51 -22.62
C ASP A 14 3.75 -6.62 -22.93
N ARG A 15 3.50 -5.47 -23.54
CA ARG A 15 4.54 -4.53 -23.96
C ARG A 15 5.25 -3.87 -22.77
N TYR A 16 4.53 -3.61 -21.68
CA TYR A 16 5.05 -2.83 -20.55
C TYR A 16 5.43 -3.65 -19.32
N ARG A 17 5.12 -4.95 -19.27
CA ARG A 17 5.45 -5.83 -18.14
C ARG A 17 6.90 -6.36 -18.20
N THR A 18 7.78 -5.68 -18.88
CA THR A 18 9.19 -6.05 -18.99
C THR A 18 10.07 -4.89 -18.50
N LEU A 19 11.03 -5.21 -17.65
CA LEU A 19 12.05 -4.24 -17.24
C LEU A 19 13.10 -4.09 -18.35
N PRO A 20 13.77 -2.93 -18.44
CA PRO A 20 14.85 -2.74 -19.40
C PRO A 20 15.93 -3.84 -19.33
N GLN A 21 16.62 -4.07 -20.43
CA GLN A 21 17.70 -5.08 -20.48
C GLN A 21 18.72 -4.83 -19.37
N HIS A 22 19.08 -5.88 -18.65
CA HIS A 22 20.01 -5.87 -17.52
C HIS A 22 19.56 -5.11 -16.27
N PHE A 23 18.38 -4.45 -16.26
CA PHE A 23 17.90 -3.64 -15.13
C PHE A 23 17.85 -4.44 -13.82
N VAL A 24 17.34 -5.67 -13.84
CA VAL A 24 17.29 -6.53 -12.63
C VAL A 24 18.70 -6.73 -12.09
N ARG A 25 19.65 -7.14 -12.95
CA ARG A 25 21.06 -7.40 -12.54
C ARG A 25 21.77 -6.13 -12.04
N ASP A 26 21.63 -5.03 -12.77
CA ASP A 26 22.48 -3.85 -12.56
C ASP A 26 21.90 -2.84 -11.57
N VAL A 27 20.59 -2.86 -11.36
CA VAL A 27 19.89 -1.93 -10.45
C VAL A 27 19.37 -2.67 -9.22
N ILE A 28 18.52 -3.69 -9.40
CA ILE A 28 17.82 -4.33 -8.28
C ILE A 28 18.78 -5.19 -7.46
N LEU A 29 19.55 -6.07 -8.11
CA LEU A 29 20.42 -7.02 -7.42
C LEU A 29 21.68 -6.38 -6.84
N LYS A 30 22.20 -5.29 -7.41
CA LYS A 30 23.44 -4.63 -6.93
C LYS A 30 23.24 -3.77 -5.68
N ALA A 31 22.06 -3.26 -5.45
CA ALA A 31 21.78 -2.35 -4.35
C ALA A 31 20.65 -2.85 -3.46
N THR A 32 20.89 -3.97 -2.79
CA THR A 32 19.90 -4.60 -1.91
C THR A 32 19.65 -3.76 -0.65
N SER A 33 18.42 -3.81 -0.17
CA SER A 33 17.99 -3.11 1.04
C SER A 33 16.97 -3.97 1.79
N ASN A 34 16.99 -3.92 3.12
CA ASN A 34 15.93 -4.46 3.96
C ASN A 34 14.64 -3.61 3.91
N ASP A 35 14.72 -2.42 3.32
CA ASP A 35 13.61 -1.51 3.11
C ASP A 35 13.15 -1.60 1.65
N MET A 36 12.11 -2.40 1.41
CA MET A 36 11.57 -2.65 0.07
C MET A 36 11.03 -1.37 -0.58
N MET A 37 10.45 -0.46 0.19
CA MET A 37 9.96 0.82 -0.32
C MET A 37 11.11 1.70 -0.84
N ASN A 38 12.26 1.68 -0.17
CA ASN A 38 13.47 2.34 -0.66
C ASN A 38 13.98 1.69 -1.95
N SER A 39 13.98 0.35 -2.02
CA SER A 39 14.38 -0.39 -3.22
C SER A 39 13.51 -0.02 -4.43
N ILE A 40 12.19 0.03 -4.26
CA ILE A 40 11.25 0.41 -5.32
C ILE A 40 11.46 1.86 -5.75
N ALA A 41 11.58 2.79 -4.78
CA ALA A 41 11.77 4.21 -5.10
C ALA A 41 13.04 4.48 -5.91
N ARG A 42 14.17 3.83 -5.55
CA ARG A 42 15.42 3.91 -6.32
C ARG A 42 15.27 3.31 -7.72
N SER A 43 14.58 2.19 -7.82
CA SER A 43 14.31 1.55 -9.10
C SER A 43 13.45 2.44 -9.99
N VAL A 44 12.41 3.09 -9.45
CA VAL A 44 11.57 4.03 -10.18
C VAL A 44 12.39 5.22 -10.67
N LEU A 45 13.19 5.84 -9.81
CA LEU A 45 14.07 6.94 -10.23
C LEU A 45 15.08 6.51 -11.32
N THR A 46 15.60 5.30 -11.23
CA THR A 46 16.56 4.80 -12.22
C THR A 46 15.89 4.49 -13.57
N LEU A 47 14.58 4.13 -13.60
CA LEU A 47 13.84 3.95 -14.86
C LEU A 47 13.81 5.22 -15.72
N PHE A 48 13.92 6.39 -15.13
CA PHE A 48 14.11 7.67 -15.86
C PHE A 48 15.24 7.58 -16.88
N CYS A 49 16.38 6.96 -16.55
CA CYS A 49 17.53 6.85 -17.43
C CYS A 49 17.29 5.96 -18.66
N TYR A 50 16.26 5.12 -18.63
CA TYR A 50 15.90 4.20 -19.70
C TYR A 50 14.75 4.72 -20.58
N ASP A 51 14.13 5.84 -20.21
CA ASP A 51 13.05 6.47 -20.99
C ASP A 51 13.59 7.67 -21.77
N LYS A 52 13.62 7.58 -23.09
CA LYS A 52 14.08 8.67 -23.97
C LYS A 52 13.24 9.93 -23.85
N ASN A 53 11.98 9.79 -23.45
CA ASN A 53 11.00 10.87 -23.30
C ASN A 53 10.69 11.13 -21.82
N ALA A 54 11.63 10.88 -20.91
CA ALA A 54 11.41 10.98 -19.46
C ALA A 54 10.88 12.36 -19.03
N ASN A 55 11.37 13.43 -19.61
CA ASN A 55 10.99 14.82 -19.29
C ASN A 55 9.77 15.34 -20.05
N ASP A 56 9.20 14.58 -20.99
CA ASP A 56 8.00 14.98 -21.72
C ASP A 56 6.76 14.81 -20.83
N THR A 57 6.15 15.92 -20.46
CA THR A 57 4.96 15.99 -19.60
C THR A 57 3.65 16.08 -20.40
N SER A 58 3.67 15.83 -21.72
CA SER A 58 2.44 15.69 -22.49
C SER A 58 1.57 14.56 -21.94
N ILE A 59 0.25 14.73 -21.99
CA ILE A 59 -0.71 13.78 -21.40
C ILE A 59 -0.52 12.36 -21.94
N ASP A 60 -0.32 12.22 -23.26
CA ASP A 60 -0.13 10.92 -23.90
C ASP A 60 1.14 10.23 -23.41
N ASN A 61 2.25 10.98 -23.27
CA ASN A 61 3.49 10.40 -22.77
C ASN A 61 3.42 10.07 -21.29
N VAL A 62 2.81 10.93 -20.46
CA VAL A 62 2.59 10.66 -19.03
C VAL A 62 1.69 9.44 -18.85
N LEU A 63 0.62 9.30 -19.63
CA LEU A 63 -0.23 8.10 -19.61
C LEU A 63 0.58 6.83 -19.93
N ARG A 64 1.42 6.89 -20.97
CA ARG A 64 2.34 5.79 -21.32
C ARG A 64 3.26 5.42 -20.15
N GLN A 65 3.89 6.42 -19.53
CA GLN A 65 4.77 6.22 -18.37
C GLN A 65 4.04 5.63 -17.17
N CYS A 66 2.84 6.11 -16.89
CA CYS A 66 1.98 5.59 -15.82
C CYS A 66 1.61 4.12 -16.04
N ILE A 67 1.17 3.75 -17.25
CA ILE A 67 0.85 2.36 -17.60
C ILE A 67 2.08 1.46 -17.47
N GLN A 68 3.25 1.93 -17.90
CA GLN A 68 4.50 1.22 -17.74
C GLN A 68 4.82 0.97 -16.26
N LEU A 69 4.74 2.01 -15.43
CA LEU A 69 5.01 1.90 -13.99
C LEU A 69 4.03 0.93 -13.30
N ILE A 70 2.72 1.05 -13.57
CA ILE A 70 1.71 0.13 -13.04
C ILE A 70 2.07 -1.33 -13.40
N SER A 71 2.53 -1.55 -14.64
CA SER A 71 2.86 -2.91 -15.13
C SER A 71 4.12 -3.50 -14.49
N VAL A 72 5.13 -2.68 -14.14
CA VAL A 72 6.41 -3.16 -13.59
C VAL A 72 6.49 -3.12 -12.08
N PHE A 73 5.60 -2.43 -11.36
CA PHE A 73 5.63 -2.35 -9.90
C PHE A 73 5.64 -3.70 -9.19
N PRO A 74 4.83 -4.71 -9.61
CA PRO A 74 4.92 -6.06 -9.05
C PRO A 74 6.33 -6.66 -9.17
N LEU A 75 6.99 -6.45 -10.32
CA LEU A 75 8.34 -6.95 -10.57
C LEU A 75 9.36 -6.24 -9.66
N LEU A 76 9.26 -4.90 -9.55
CA LEU A 76 10.17 -4.12 -8.69
C LEU A 76 10.05 -4.55 -7.22
N SER A 77 8.81 -4.79 -6.76
CA SER A 77 8.52 -5.23 -5.39
C SER A 77 9.10 -6.60 -5.10
N VAL A 78 8.75 -7.60 -5.91
CA VAL A 78 9.11 -9.00 -5.67
C VAL A 78 10.59 -9.25 -5.93
N TYR A 79 11.15 -8.72 -7.01
CA TYR A 79 12.60 -8.89 -7.27
C TYR A 79 13.45 -8.15 -6.24
N GLY A 80 13.01 -7.00 -5.74
CA GLY A 80 13.64 -6.30 -4.62
C GLY A 80 13.68 -7.17 -3.36
N TYR A 81 12.57 -7.84 -3.04
CA TYR A 81 12.51 -8.79 -1.93
C TYR A 81 13.43 -10.00 -2.14
N HIS A 82 13.41 -10.62 -3.32
CA HIS A 82 14.30 -11.76 -3.61
C HIS A 82 15.78 -11.38 -3.54
N ALA A 83 16.14 -10.18 -4.01
CA ALA A 83 17.49 -9.66 -3.87
C ALA A 83 17.90 -9.51 -2.39
N TYR A 84 17.03 -8.89 -1.57
CA TYR A 84 17.25 -8.78 -0.13
C TYR A 84 17.35 -10.16 0.55
N ASN A 85 16.41 -11.05 0.24
CA ASN A 85 16.35 -12.38 0.84
C ASN A 85 17.60 -13.22 0.49
N HIS A 86 18.14 -13.05 -0.72
CA HIS A 86 19.34 -13.73 -1.15
C HIS A 86 20.61 -13.14 -0.51
N TYR A 87 20.85 -11.84 -0.70
CA TYR A 87 22.13 -11.22 -0.30
C TYR A 87 22.24 -10.88 1.18
N GLN A 88 21.14 -10.76 1.93
CA GLN A 88 21.17 -10.39 3.34
C GLN A 88 20.63 -11.48 4.28
N ARG A 89 19.96 -12.52 3.74
CA ARG A 89 19.42 -13.64 4.52
C ARG A 89 19.94 -15.00 4.07
N ASP A 90 20.88 -15.04 3.11
CA ASP A 90 21.53 -16.23 2.58
C ASP A 90 20.55 -17.30 2.01
N ASN A 91 19.39 -16.86 1.51
CA ASN A 91 18.42 -17.75 0.87
C ASN A 91 18.67 -17.86 -0.64
N SER A 92 18.05 -18.86 -1.28
CA SER A 92 18.12 -19.03 -2.73
C SER A 92 17.55 -17.84 -3.49
N LEU A 93 18.18 -17.48 -4.61
CA LEU A 93 17.70 -16.42 -5.48
C LEU A 93 16.73 -16.99 -6.54
N TYR A 94 15.52 -16.48 -6.55
CA TYR A 94 14.50 -16.80 -7.56
C TYR A 94 14.18 -15.54 -8.38
N ILE A 95 14.32 -15.65 -9.70
CA ILE A 95 13.96 -14.57 -10.65
C ILE A 95 13.08 -15.19 -11.73
N HIS A 96 11.83 -15.41 -11.38
CA HIS A 96 10.82 -15.90 -12.31
C HIS A 96 10.41 -14.81 -13.31
N ARG A 97 9.94 -15.22 -14.49
CA ARG A 97 9.35 -14.29 -15.46
C ARG A 97 7.84 -14.30 -15.33
N ALA A 98 7.25 -13.10 -15.35
CA ALA A 98 5.81 -12.96 -15.45
C ALA A 98 5.33 -13.37 -16.84
N GLU A 99 4.20 -14.06 -16.91
CA GLU A 99 3.55 -14.37 -18.18
C GLU A 99 2.60 -13.22 -18.57
N PRO A 100 2.48 -12.95 -19.87
CA PRO A 100 1.68 -11.83 -20.38
C PRO A 100 0.22 -11.87 -19.93
N THR A 101 -0.38 -13.04 -19.87
CA THR A 101 -1.80 -13.26 -19.58
C THR A 101 -2.18 -13.14 -18.09
N MET A 102 -1.19 -13.13 -17.18
CA MET A 102 -1.42 -13.09 -15.75
C MET A 102 -2.03 -11.76 -15.30
N SER A 103 -2.95 -11.79 -14.32
CA SER A 103 -3.38 -10.62 -13.58
C SER A 103 -2.22 -10.09 -12.69
N THR A 104 -2.39 -8.91 -12.09
CA THR A 104 -1.38 -8.35 -11.17
C THR A 104 -1.18 -9.24 -9.95
N ALA A 105 -2.26 -9.78 -9.38
CA ALA A 105 -2.20 -10.70 -8.26
C ALA A 105 -1.48 -12.01 -8.61
N GLU A 106 -1.80 -12.61 -9.76
CA GLU A 106 -1.14 -13.82 -10.26
C GLU A 106 0.36 -13.60 -10.48
N VAL A 107 0.74 -12.43 -11.02
CA VAL A 107 2.16 -12.06 -11.17
C VAL A 107 2.85 -12.03 -9.81
N ILE A 108 2.26 -11.36 -8.82
CA ILE A 108 2.85 -11.27 -7.48
C ILE A 108 3.06 -12.67 -6.89
N LEU A 109 2.03 -13.50 -6.85
CA LEU A 109 2.09 -14.85 -6.27
C LEU A 109 3.07 -15.74 -7.03
N SER A 110 2.99 -15.76 -8.36
CA SER A 110 3.87 -16.56 -9.21
C SER A 110 5.35 -16.15 -9.12
N LEU A 111 5.63 -14.85 -9.00
CA LEU A 111 7.02 -14.38 -8.87
C LEU A 111 7.58 -14.60 -7.47
N LEU A 112 6.73 -14.54 -6.44
CA LEU A 112 7.14 -14.64 -5.05
C LEU A 112 7.47 -16.09 -4.65
N ARG A 113 6.67 -17.04 -5.10
CA ARG A 113 6.77 -18.45 -4.70
C ARG A 113 7.82 -19.20 -5.52
N PRO A 114 8.70 -20.00 -4.89
CA PRO A 114 9.75 -20.76 -5.60
C PRO A 114 9.20 -21.71 -6.68
N ASP A 115 8.07 -22.35 -6.41
CA ASP A 115 7.38 -23.29 -7.30
C ASP A 115 6.40 -22.63 -8.26
N ARG A 116 6.18 -21.30 -8.11
CA ARG A 116 5.22 -20.49 -8.87
C ARG A 116 3.75 -20.89 -8.68
N HIS A 117 3.47 -21.78 -7.74
CA HIS A 117 2.12 -22.32 -7.57
C HIS A 117 1.24 -21.35 -6.75
N TYR A 118 0.00 -21.18 -7.18
CA TYR A 118 -1.07 -20.47 -6.48
C TYR A 118 -2.43 -21.02 -6.91
N THR A 119 -3.43 -20.88 -6.05
CA THR A 119 -4.81 -21.25 -6.36
C THR A 119 -5.58 -20.08 -6.99
N PRO A 120 -6.63 -20.34 -7.77
CA PRO A 120 -7.50 -19.28 -8.30
C PRO A 120 -8.14 -18.43 -7.20
N LEU A 121 -8.40 -19.01 -6.01
CA LEU A 121 -8.98 -18.29 -4.88
C LEU A 121 -7.97 -17.29 -4.30
N GLU A 122 -6.73 -17.69 -4.07
CA GLU A 122 -5.66 -16.82 -3.59
C GLU A 122 -5.46 -15.63 -4.54
N ALA A 123 -5.34 -15.88 -5.83
CA ALA A 123 -5.19 -14.83 -6.84
C ALA A 123 -6.38 -13.86 -6.83
N LYS A 124 -7.61 -14.37 -6.74
CA LYS A 124 -8.83 -13.56 -6.72
C LYS A 124 -8.93 -12.69 -5.47
N VAL A 125 -8.58 -13.22 -4.30
CA VAL A 125 -8.66 -12.48 -3.03
C VAL A 125 -7.56 -11.42 -2.96
N LEU A 126 -6.36 -11.74 -3.43
CA LEU A 126 -5.27 -10.75 -3.54
C LEU A 126 -5.64 -9.63 -4.54
N ASP A 127 -6.19 -9.97 -5.69
CA ASP A 127 -6.61 -8.98 -6.70
C ASP A 127 -7.68 -8.04 -6.15
N MET A 128 -8.65 -8.56 -5.40
CA MET A 128 -9.64 -7.76 -4.69
C MET A 128 -8.99 -6.80 -3.68
N ALA A 129 -8.02 -7.26 -2.90
CA ALA A 129 -7.30 -6.40 -1.96
C ALA A 129 -6.54 -5.28 -2.69
N LEU A 130 -5.89 -5.60 -3.81
CA LEU A 130 -5.22 -4.59 -4.64
C LEU A 130 -6.21 -3.54 -5.14
N ILE A 131 -7.39 -3.95 -5.64
CA ILE A 131 -8.44 -3.02 -6.08
C ILE A 131 -8.88 -2.10 -4.94
N LEU A 132 -9.11 -2.63 -3.73
CA LEU A 132 -9.53 -1.84 -2.57
C LEU A 132 -8.47 -0.84 -2.08
N HIS A 133 -7.20 -1.06 -2.42
CA HIS A 133 -6.08 -0.17 -2.07
C HIS A 133 -5.71 0.84 -3.18
N MET A 134 -6.28 0.71 -4.39
CA MET A 134 -5.88 1.53 -5.55
C MET A 134 -6.03 3.03 -5.31
N GLU A 135 -7.12 3.45 -4.64
CA GLU A 135 -7.48 4.85 -4.50
C GLU A 135 -8.05 5.17 -3.11
N HIS A 136 -7.83 6.39 -2.62
CA HIS A 136 -8.38 6.89 -1.35
C HIS A 136 -8.57 8.42 -1.34
N GLY A 137 -8.69 9.03 -2.50
CA GLY A 137 -8.92 10.48 -2.66
C GLY A 137 -7.65 11.34 -2.56
N GLY A 138 -7.72 12.51 -3.14
CA GLY A 138 -6.61 13.45 -3.27
C GLY A 138 -6.05 13.98 -1.95
N GLY A 139 -6.81 13.91 -0.85
CA GLY A 139 -6.37 14.31 0.49
C GLY A 139 -5.46 13.29 1.20
N ASN A 140 -5.28 12.11 0.66
CA ASN A 140 -4.32 11.14 1.17
C ASN A 140 -2.88 11.67 1.03
N ASN A 141 -2.03 11.49 2.04
CA ASN A 141 -0.72 12.14 2.11
C ASN A 141 0.17 11.88 0.88
N SER A 142 0.27 10.63 0.41
CA SER A 142 1.05 10.31 -0.78
C SER A 142 0.41 10.81 -2.07
N THR A 143 -0.91 10.81 -2.17
CA THR A 143 -1.65 11.38 -3.31
C THR A 143 -1.50 12.90 -3.33
N PHE A 144 -1.64 13.57 -2.19
CA PHE A 144 -1.38 15.01 -2.08
C PHE A 144 0.06 15.35 -2.46
N THR A 145 1.03 14.54 -2.04
CA THR A 145 2.44 14.68 -2.47
C THR A 145 2.56 14.57 -3.98
N THR A 146 1.83 13.65 -4.63
CA THR A 146 1.80 13.51 -6.09
C THR A 146 1.30 14.81 -6.74
N HIS A 147 0.23 15.41 -6.25
CA HIS A 147 -0.28 16.69 -6.74
C HIS A 147 0.76 17.81 -6.58
N VAL A 148 1.30 17.98 -5.37
CA VAL A 148 2.28 19.04 -5.08
C VAL A 148 3.50 18.93 -5.98
N VAL A 149 4.08 17.72 -6.11
CA VAL A 149 5.29 17.52 -6.92
C VAL A 149 4.98 17.62 -8.42
N THR A 150 3.82 17.13 -8.87
CA THR A 150 3.37 17.27 -10.26
C THR A 150 3.17 18.73 -10.65
N SER A 151 2.60 19.55 -9.77
CA SER A 151 2.36 20.97 -10.02
C SER A 151 3.64 21.79 -10.27
N SER A 152 4.80 21.26 -9.86
CA SER A 152 6.10 21.88 -10.18
C SER A 152 6.58 21.65 -11.60
N GLY A 153 5.87 20.81 -12.38
CA GLY A 153 6.25 20.46 -13.76
C GLY A 153 7.32 19.39 -13.88
N THR A 154 7.58 18.59 -12.80
CA THR A 154 8.59 17.53 -12.83
C THR A 154 8.14 16.30 -13.63
N ASP A 155 9.08 15.40 -13.92
CA ASP A 155 8.83 14.13 -14.61
C ASP A 155 8.01 13.14 -13.78
N THR A 156 7.49 12.09 -14.43
CA THR A 156 6.63 11.08 -13.81
C THR A 156 7.38 10.22 -12.77
N TYR A 157 8.62 9.88 -13.03
CA TYR A 157 9.41 9.01 -12.14
C TYR A 157 9.72 9.72 -10.82
N SER A 158 10.07 11.01 -10.87
CA SER A 158 10.28 11.84 -9.69
C SER A 158 9.00 12.03 -8.88
N ALA A 159 7.86 12.26 -9.53
CA ALA A 159 6.58 12.41 -8.86
C ALA A 159 6.16 11.11 -8.13
N VAL A 160 6.32 9.96 -8.78
CA VAL A 160 6.02 8.64 -8.19
C VAL A 160 7.01 8.29 -7.08
N ALA A 161 8.29 8.60 -7.23
CA ALA A 161 9.27 8.39 -6.17
C ALA A 161 8.97 9.23 -4.91
N ALA A 162 8.50 10.47 -5.08
CA ALA A 162 8.05 11.31 -3.98
C ALA A 162 6.81 10.73 -3.28
N ALA A 163 5.84 10.20 -4.03
CA ALA A 163 4.69 9.49 -3.48
C ALA A 163 5.09 8.23 -2.68
N LEU A 164 6.05 7.45 -3.20
CA LEU A 164 6.63 6.31 -2.50
C LEU A 164 7.32 6.72 -1.19
N ALA A 165 8.09 7.81 -1.19
CA ALA A 165 8.72 8.35 -0.01
C ALA A 165 7.70 8.77 1.06
N SER A 166 6.58 9.36 0.64
CA SER A 166 5.46 9.69 1.53
C SER A 166 4.80 8.43 2.10
N LEU A 167 4.48 7.43 1.25
CA LEU A 167 3.82 6.20 1.68
C LEU A 167 4.70 5.36 2.60
N LYS A 168 6.02 5.37 2.41
CA LYS A 168 6.99 4.68 3.27
C LYS A 168 6.91 5.09 4.74
N GLY A 169 6.46 6.31 5.02
CA GLY A 169 6.39 6.85 6.37
C GLY A 169 5.54 5.99 7.32
N PRO A 170 6.01 5.69 8.54
CA PRO A 170 5.32 4.77 9.46
C PRO A 170 3.94 5.27 9.92
N LYS A 171 3.65 6.55 9.73
CA LYS A 171 2.32 7.12 10.03
C LYS A 171 1.35 7.01 8.86
N HIS A 172 1.82 6.59 7.68
CA HIS A 172 1.01 6.49 6.47
C HIS A 172 0.87 5.03 6.02
N GLY A 173 1.92 4.42 5.46
CA GLY A 173 1.84 3.08 4.89
C GLY A 173 2.13 1.92 5.84
N GLY A 174 2.40 2.18 7.11
CA GLY A 174 2.82 1.15 8.07
C GLY A 174 1.69 0.50 8.88
N ALA A 175 0.43 0.83 8.63
CA ALA A 175 -0.67 0.41 9.49
C ALA A 175 -0.93 -1.10 9.44
N ASN A 176 -0.99 -1.71 8.26
CA ASN A 176 -1.24 -3.15 8.11
C ASN A 176 -0.12 -4.03 8.71
N VAL A 177 1.14 -3.63 8.56
CA VAL A 177 2.27 -4.31 9.21
C VAL A 177 2.14 -4.24 10.74
N LYS A 178 1.68 -3.11 11.26
CA LYS A 178 1.43 -2.94 12.70
C LYS A 178 0.27 -3.79 13.19
N VAL A 179 -0.80 -3.95 12.42
CA VAL A 179 -1.88 -4.88 12.72
C VAL A 179 -1.34 -6.29 12.81
N TYR A 180 -0.59 -6.75 11.82
CA TYR A 180 0.02 -8.09 11.82
C TYR A 180 0.85 -8.33 13.09
N TYR A 181 1.82 -7.47 13.40
CA TYR A 181 2.65 -7.65 14.58
C TYR A 181 1.88 -7.52 15.90
N MET A 182 0.83 -6.71 15.97
CA MET A 182 -0.04 -6.62 17.16
C MET A 182 -0.76 -7.96 17.40
N PHE A 183 -1.27 -8.60 16.36
CA PHE A 183 -1.88 -9.93 16.49
C PHE A 183 -0.85 -11.01 16.84
N GLU A 184 0.36 -10.95 16.28
CA GLU A 184 1.44 -11.85 16.67
C GLU A 184 1.85 -11.69 18.16
N ASP A 185 1.83 -10.47 18.67
CA ASP A 185 2.04 -10.20 20.09
C ASP A 185 0.87 -10.68 20.95
N LEU A 186 -0.37 -10.45 20.50
CA LEU A 186 -1.59 -10.95 21.16
C LEU A 186 -1.56 -12.46 21.30
N LYS A 187 -1.26 -13.21 20.23
CA LYS A 187 -1.17 -14.69 20.22
C LYS A 187 -0.13 -15.23 21.21
N LYS A 188 0.92 -14.46 21.51
CA LYS A 188 1.92 -14.83 22.54
C LYS A 188 1.39 -14.66 23.95
N HIS A 189 0.56 -13.66 24.20
CA HIS A 189 0.07 -13.30 25.53
C HIS A 189 -1.24 -14.01 25.90
N VAL A 190 -2.14 -14.20 24.94
CA VAL A 190 -3.43 -14.88 25.13
C VAL A 190 -3.35 -16.27 24.52
N LYS A 191 -3.48 -17.31 25.34
CA LYS A 191 -3.37 -18.71 24.88
C LYS A 191 -4.70 -19.30 24.45
N ASP A 192 -5.76 -18.90 25.10
CA ASP A 192 -7.13 -19.26 24.73
C ASP A 192 -7.77 -18.07 24.00
N TRP A 193 -7.94 -18.21 22.69
CA TRP A 193 -8.51 -17.16 21.85
C TRP A 193 -10.04 -17.11 21.90
N GLU A 194 -10.68 -18.09 22.59
CA GLU A 194 -12.11 -18.08 22.84
C GLU A 194 -12.47 -17.30 24.13
N ASP A 195 -11.48 -17.11 25.03
CA ASP A 195 -11.64 -16.34 26.25
C ASP A 195 -11.69 -14.82 25.94
N GLU A 196 -12.93 -14.29 25.84
CA GLU A 196 -13.15 -12.87 25.56
C GLU A 196 -12.65 -11.93 26.68
N ASP A 197 -12.67 -12.38 27.94
CA ASP A 197 -12.17 -11.58 29.06
C ASP A 197 -10.65 -11.43 28.98
N ALA A 198 -9.93 -12.49 28.63
CA ALA A 198 -8.49 -12.44 28.38
C ALA A 198 -8.13 -11.54 27.17
N LEU A 199 -8.94 -11.57 26.11
CA LEU A 199 -8.77 -10.70 24.95
C LEU A 199 -9.03 -9.24 25.32
N GLU A 200 -10.10 -8.93 26.08
CA GLU A 200 -10.38 -7.56 26.53
C GLU A 200 -9.27 -7.04 27.44
N ASP A 201 -8.76 -7.83 28.38
CA ASP A 201 -7.63 -7.48 29.25
C ASP A 201 -6.36 -7.14 28.43
N TYR A 202 -6.04 -7.94 27.42
CA TYR A 202 -4.93 -7.64 26.53
C TYR A 202 -5.14 -6.32 25.76
N LEU A 203 -6.34 -6.06 25.23
CA LEU A 203 -6.67 -4.83 24.52
C LEU A 203 -6.60 -3.60 25.45
N GLU A 204 -6.99 -3.75 26.73
CA GLU A 204 -6.83 -2.71 27.74
C GLU A 204 -5.36 -2.42 28.03
N LYS A 205 -4.53 -3.45 28.20
CA LYS A 205 -3.07 -3.33 28.37
C LYS A 205 -2.40 -2.66 27.15
N LEU A 206 -2.90 -2.91 25.93
CA LEU A 206 -2.47 -2.19 24.72
C LEU A 206 -2.72 -0.69 24.84
N LEU A 207 -3.95 -0.29 25.21
CA LEU A 207 -4.33 1.11 25.37
C LEU A 207 -3.58 1.81 26.52
N ASP A 208 -3.26 1.06 27.58
CA ASP A 208 -2.48 1.51 28.74
C ASP A 208 -0.96 1.52 28.49
N LYS A 209 -0.52 1.22 27.26
CA LYS A 209 0.89 1.24 26.83
C LYS A 209 1.78 0.22 27.56
N GLN A 210 1.22 -0.90 27.98
CA GLN A 210 1.92 -1.92 28.76
C GLN A 210 2.52 -3.02 27.88
N VAL A 211 1.89 -3.32 26.75
CA VAL A 211 2.26 -4.42 25.84
C VAL A 211 2.56 -3.92 24.43
N PHE A 212 3.05 -4.80 23.58
CA PHE A 212 3.40 -4.55 22.18
C PHE A 212 4.37 -3.36 22.03
N ASP A 213 4.05 -2.33 21.24
CA ASP A 213 4.92 -1.20 20.94
C ASP A 213 4.74 0.00 21.89
N LYS A 214 3.92 -0.14 22.92
CA LYS A 214 3.66 0.86 23.97
C LYS A 214 3.16 2.21 23.45
N LYS A 215 2.52 2.25 22.29
CA LYS A 215 1.92 3.46 21.71
C LYS A 215 0.50 3.74 22.21
N GLY A 216 -0.15 2.75 22.81
CA GLY A 216 -1.52 2.86 23.29
C GLY A 216 -2.53 2.89 22.14
N LEU A 217 -2.31 2.11 21.10
CA LEU A 217 -3.16 2.04 19.91
C LEU A 217 -3.56 0.60 19.63
N ILE A 218 -4.82 0.37 19.31
CA ILE A 218 -5.29 -0.86 18.66
C ILE A 218 -5.25 -0.57 17.16
N TYR A 219 -4.24 -1.10 16.48
CA TYR A 219 -4.01 -0.85 15.06
C TYR A 219 -5.11 -1.47 14.21
N GLY A 220 -5.44 -0.84 13.09
CA GLY A 220 -6.55 -1.24 12.23
C GLY A 220 -7.93 -0.76 12.71
N MET A 221 -8.01 -0.12 13.88
CA MET A 221 -9.24 0.44 14.44
C MET A 221 -9.28 1.96 14.30
N GLY A 222 -10.42 2.44 13.75
CA GLY A 222 -10.66 3.87 13.50
C GLY A 222 -10.14 4.34 12.14
N HIS A 223 -10.77 5.40 11.63
CA HIS A 223 -10.44 6.01 10.35
C HIS A 223 -10.78 7.51 10.38
N ALA A 224 -10.04 8.31 9.60
CA ALA A 224 -10.27 9.76 9.53
C ALA A 224 -11.64 10.10 8.90
N VAL A 225 -12.10 9.29 7.93
CA VAL A 225 -13.33 9.49 7.18
C VAL A 225 -14.45 8.55 7.66
N TYR A 226 -14.15 7.25 7.78
CA TYR A 226 -15.12 6.21 8.13
C TYR A 226 -15.21 6.04 9.65
N THR A 227 -16.34 6.45 10.23
CA THR A 227 -16.55 6.38 11.68
C THR A 227 -17.50 5.27 12.11
N ILE A 228 -18.40 4.84 11.22
CA ILE A 228 -19.40 3.79 11.48
C ILE A 228 -18.93 2.47 10.88
N SER A 229 -18.44 2.50 9.63
CA SER A 229 -18.03 1.31 8.89
C SER A 229 -17.17 1.74 7.70
N ASP A 230 -16.11 1.00 7.40
CA ASP A 230 -15.33 1.14 6.17
C ASP A 230 -15.85 0.11 5.14
N PRO A 231 -16.48 0.53 4.04
CA PRO A 231 -17.03 -0.41 3.05
C PRO A 231 -15.97 -1.31 2.42
N ARG A 232 -14.71 -0.84 2.36
CA ARG A 232 -13.59 -1.63 1.84
C ARG A 232 -13.26 -2.78 2.79
N GLN A 233 -13.28 -2.51 4.09
CA GLN A 233 -13.05 -3.53 5.13
C GLN A 233 -14.14 -4.62 5.07
N GLN A 234 -15.41 -4.26 4.88
CA GLN A 234 -16.50 -5.23 4.78
C GLN A 234 -16.34 -6.19 3.58
N ILE A 235 -15.92 -5.65 2.43
CA ILE A 235 -15.66 -6.47 1.24
C ILE A 235 -14.47 -7.40 1.50
N LEU A 236 -13.38 -6.88 2.06
CA LEU A 236 -12.17 -7.63 2.34
C LEU A 236 -12.42 -8.72 3.40
N HIS A 237 -13.16 -8.42 4.47
CA HIS A 237 -13.58 -9.37 5.48
C HIS A 237 -14.24 -10.61 4.87
N GLY A 238 -15.25 -10.41 3.99
CA GLY A 238 -15.94 -11.52 3.34
C GLY A 238 -15.03 -12.36 2.43
N ALA A 239 -14.03 -11.75 1.81
CA ALA A 239 -13.07 -12.43 0.95
C ALA A 239 -12.04 -13.23 1.78
N VAL A 240 -11.50 -12.62 2.84
CA VAL A 240 -10.55 -13.25 3.76
C VAL A 240 -11.18 -14.42 4.50
N LYS A 241 -12.45 -14.31 4.89
CA LYS A 241 -13.20 -15.43 5.49
C LYS A 241 -13.22 -16.66 4.59
N LYS A 242 -13.49 -16.47 3.30
CA LYS A 242 -13.50 -17.57 2.34
C LYS A 242 -12.12 -18.20 2.16
N LEU A 243 -11.07 -17.39 2.15
CA LEU A 243 -9.71 -17.87 2.04
C LEU A 243 -9.30 -18.64 3.30
N ALA A 244 -9.52 -18.09 4.49
CA ALA A 244 -9.22 -18.72 5.75
C ALA A 244 -9.92 -20.10 5.90
N LEU A 245 -11.19 -20.18 5.47
CA LEU A 245 -11.93 -21.45 5.45
C LEU A 245 -11.29 -22.49 4.50
N ALA A 246 -10.86 -22.05 3.33
CA ALA A 246 -10.26 -22.93 2.32
C ALA A 246 -8.87 -23.43 2.74
N GLU A 247 -8.09 -22.60 3.42
CA GLU A 247 -6.72 -22.91 3.88
C GLU A 247 -6.68 -23.53 5.30
N GLY A 248 -7.85 -23.69 5.98
CA GLY A 248 -7.92 -24.28 7.33
C GLY A 248 -7.50 -23.36 8.48
N HIS A 249 -7.53 -22.05 8.28
CA HIS A 249 -7.15 -21.02 9.26
C HIS A 249 -8.36 -20.34 9.93
N ASN A 250 -9.44 -21.09 10.19
CA ASN A 250 -10.66 -20.54 10.77
C ASN A 250 -10.44 -19.92 12.15
N ASP A 251 -9.67 -20.59 13.01
CA ASP A 251 -9.40 -20.11 14.37
C ASP A 251 -8.73 -18.73 14.37
N GLU A 252 -7.83 -18.51 13.43
CA GLU A 252 -7.16 -17.22 13.28
C GLU A 252 -8.11 -16.13 12.76
N PHE A 253 -8.96 -16.46 11.80
CA PHE A 253 -9.99 -15.55 11.32
C PHE A 253 -10.98 -15.20 12.44
N ASP A 254 -11.45 -16.18 13.21
CA ASP A 254 -12.36 -15.99 14.34
C ASP A 254 -11.74 -15.11 15.43
N LEU A 255 -10.42 -15.22 15.68
CA LEU A 255 -9.71 -14.30 16.57
C LEU A 255 -9.82 -12.86 16.08
N TYR A 256 -9.62 -12.61 14.78
CA TYR A 256 -9.78 -11.27 14.21
C TYR A 256 -11.21 -10.75 14.34
N GLU A 257 -12.24 -11.58 14.09
CA GLU A 257 -13.64 -11.20 14.29
C GLU A 257 -13.94 -10.85 15.76
N ARG A 258 -13.40 -11.61 16.73
CA ARG A 258 -13.55 -11.31 18.17
C ARG A 258 -12.91 -9.97 18.52
N VAL A 259 -11.68 -9.74 18.09
CA VAL A 259 -10.98 -8.47 18.35
C VAL A 259 -11.71 -7.30 17.69
N GLU A 260 -12.21 -7.44 16.44
CA GLU A 260 -13.00 -6.41 15.78
C GLU A 260 -14.24 -6.01 16.58
N ARG A 261 -14.92 -6.99 17.19
CA ARG A 261 -16.12 -6.78 18.01
C ARG A 261 -15.82 -6.19 19.39
N LEU A 262 -14.72 -6.59 20.02
CA LEU A 262 -14.35 -6.17 21.37
C LEU A 262 -13.65 -4.81 21.41
N ALA A 263 -12.79 -4.51 20.43
CA ALA A 263 -11.97 -3.32 20.41
C ALA A 263 -12.76 -2.01 20.52
N PRO A 264 -13.90 -1.79 19.83
CA PRO A 264 -14.70 -0.57 19.99
C PRO A 264 -15.21 -0.37 21.42
N LYS A 265 -15.59 -1.46 22.11
CA LYS A 265 -16.08 -1.41 23.49
C LYS A 265 -14.96 -1.02 24.46
N VAL A 266 -13.79 -1.65 24.33
CA VAL A 266 -12.61 -1.37 25.15
C VAL A 266 -12.14 0.08 24.93
N ILE A 267 -12.06 0.52 23.67
CA ILE A 267 -11.70 1.90 23.34
C ILE A 267 -12.70 2.88 23.93
N GLY A 268 -14.00 2.62 23.83
CA GLY A 268 -15.07 3.48 24.38
C GLY A 268 -15.03 3.60 25.90
N ARG A 269 -14.62 2.54 26.62
CA ARG A 269 -14.43 2.58 28.08
C ARG A 269 -13.23 3.44 28.52
N LYS A 270 -12.12 3.36 27.76
CA LYS A 270 -10.85 4.02 28.11
C LYS A 270 -10.72 5.45 27.58
N ARG A 271 -11.43 5.80 26.53
CA ARG A 271 -11.32 7.09 25.86
C ARG A 271 -12.70 7.73 25.67
N LYS A 272 -12.80 9.03 25.96
CA LYS A 272 -13.98 9.81 25.58
C LYS A 272 -13.99 9.99 24.06
N ILE A 273 -14.64 9.08 23.35
CA ILE A 273 -14.77 9.15 21.91
C ILE A 273 -16.20 9.55 21.57
N TYR A 274 -16.36 10.68 20.91
CA TYR A 274 -17.66 11.19 20.45
C TYR A 274 -18.06 10.63 19.07
N LYS A 275 -17.14 9.93 18.39
CA LYS A 275 -17.35 9.30 17.09
C LYS A 275 -17.21 7.78 17.24
N GLY A 276 -17.98 7.03 16.45
CA GLY A 276 -17.83 5.57 16.38
C GLY A 276 -16.40 5.17 16.00
N VAL A 277 -15.99 3.97 16.40
CA VAL A 277 -14.73 3.36 16.02
C VAL A 277 -15.06 2.06 15.28
N ALA A 278 -14.66 1.96 14.03
CA ALA A 278 -14.82 0.76 13.21
C ALA A 278 -13.45 0.28 12.71
N ALA A 279 -13.37 -0.99 12.36
CA ALA A 279 -12.21 -1.54 11.68
C ALA A 279 -12.06 -0.87 10.29
N ASN A 280 -10.83 -0.59 9.92
CA ASN A 280 -10.49 -0.06 8.59
C ASN A 280 -9.92 -1.18 7.69
N VAL A 281 -9.61 -0.86 6.43
CA VAL A 281 -9.12 -1.85 5.46
C VAL A 281 -7.83 -2.54 5.90
N ASP A 282 -6.96 -1.87 6.66
CA ASP A 282 -5.70 -2.43 7.15
C ASP A 282 -5.88 -3.55 8.17
N PHE A 283 -7.04 -3.61 8.84
CA PHE A 283 -7.32 -4.63 9.85
C PHE A 283 -7.27 -6.05 9.26
N TYR A 284 -7.90 -6.28 8.12
CA TYR A 284 -7.91 -7.61 7.48
C TYR A 284 -6.84 -7.79 6.41
N SER A 285 -6.23 -6.73 5.90
CA SER A 285 -5.19 -6.88 4.87
C SER A 285 -3.93 -7.55 5.40
N GLY A 286 -3.58 -7.33 6.68
CA GLY A 286 -2.47 -8.01 7.33
C GLY A 286 -2.71 -9.52 7.44
N LEU A 287 -3.91 -9.92 7.86
CA LEU A 287 -4.31 -11.32 7.90
C LEU A 287 -4.31 -11.96 6.52
N LEU A 288 -4.89 -11.27 5.52
CA LEU A 288 -4.87 -11.75 4.14
C LEU A 288 -3.45 -12.09 3.67
N TYR A 289 -2.52 -11.15 3.86
CA TYR A 289 -1.15 -11.36 3.40
C TYR A 289 -0.45 -12.49 4.16
N SER A 290 -0.77 -12.67 5.44
CA SER A 290 -0.29 -13.81 6.23
C SER A 290 -0.82 -15.15 5.69
N LEU A 291 -2.12 -15.24 5.39
CA LEU A 291 -2.75 -16.44 4.79
C LEU A 291 -2.18 -16.80 3.41
N LEU A 292 -1.66 -15.83 2.68
CA LEU A 292 -1.02 -16.01 1.38
C LEU A 292 0.49 -16.28 1.48
N ASP A 293 1.04 -16.45 2.69
CA ASP A 293 2.49 -16.59 2.94
C ASP A 293 3.33 -15.42 2.36
N ILE A 294 2.74 -14.24 2.28
CA ILE A 294 3.45 -13.05 1.82
C ILE A 294 4.31 -12.49 2.95
N PRO A 295 5.61 -12.32 2.75
CA PRO A 295 6.50 -11.74 3.76
C PRO A 295 6.08 -10.33 4.17
N CYS A 296 6.17 -10.01 5.46
CA CYS A 296 5.74 -8.70 5.99
C CYS A 296 6.51 -7.52 5.39
N GLU A 297 7.72 -7.74 4.88
CA GLU A 297 8.51 -6.75 4.13
C GLU A 297 7.81 -6.28 2.85
N LEU A 298 6.89 -7.09 2.32
CA LEU A 298 6.12 -6.78 1.11
C LEU A 298 4.75 -6.14 1.38
N TYR A 299 4.28 -6.02 2.62
CA TYR A 299 2.95 -5.48 2.91
C TYR A 299 2.78 -4.03 2.42
N THR A 300 3.68 -3.12 2.78
CA THR A 300 3.67 -1.74 2.26
C THR A 300 3.99 -1.65 0.76
N PRO A 301 4.95 -2.41 0.20
CA PRO A 301 5.15 -2.55 -1.24
C PRO A 301 3.92 -2.98 -2.03
N LEU A 302 3.12 -3.91 -1.54
CA LEU A 302 1.88 -4.33 -2.19
C LEU A 302 0.83 -3.22 -2.16
N PHE A 303 0.77 -2.47 -1.05
CA PHE A 303 -0.04 -1.26 -1.00
C PHE A 303 0.40 -0.24 -2.06
N ALA A 304 1.71 -0.02 -2.23
CA ALA A 304 2.25 0.85 -3.28
C ALA A 304 1.94 0.32 -4.68
N THR A 305 2.04 -1.00 -4.89
CA THR A 305 1.72 -1.68 -6.15
C THR A 305 0.25 -1.48 -6.57
N ALA A 306 -0.65 -1.40 -5.62
CA ALA A 306 -2.03 -1.02 -5.88
C ALA A 306 -2.16 0.50 -6.11
N ARG A 307 -1.61 1.31 -5.20
CA ARG A 307 -1.80 2.76 -5.16
C ARG A 307 -1.14 3.51 -6.32
N ILE A 308 -0.16 2.93 -7.02
CA ILE A 308 0.41 3.56 -8.22
C ILE A 308 -0.66 3.91 -9.25
N THR A 309 -1.74 3.15 -9.33
CA THR A 309 -2.88 3.44 -10.22
C THR A 309 -3.56 4.75 -9.83
N GLY A 310 -3.84 4.94 -8.53
CA GLY A 310 -4.41 6.19 -8.02
C GLY A 310 -3.46 7.38 -8.19
N TRP A 311 -2.18 7.22 -7.86
CA TRP A 311 -1.19 8.28 -8.09
C TRP A 311 -1.08 8.66 -9.57
N SER A 312 -1.17 7.69 -10.48
CA SER A 312 -1.16 7.92 -11.92
C SER A 312 -2.36 8.75 -12.37
N ALA A 313 -3.55 8.41 -11.88
CA ALA A 313 -4.77 9.14 -12.16
C ALA A 313 -4.70 10.59 -11.65
N HIS A 314 -4.26 10.79 -10.40
CA HIS A 314 -4.11 12.12 -9.80
C HIS A 314 -3.00 12.96 -10.46
N ARG A 315 -1.94 12.31 -10.95
CA ARG A 315 -0.92 13.02 -11.75
C ARG A 315 -1.50 13.55 -13.07
N LEU A 316 -2.27 12.72 -13.78
CA LEU A 316 -2.94 13.14 -15.01
C LEU A 316 -3.97 14.22 -14.74
N GLU A 317 -4.76 14.10 -13.68
CA GLU A 317 -5.72 15.10 -13.24
C GLU A 317 -5.06 16.45 -12.98
N GLU A 318 -3.93 16.45 -12.25
CA GLU A 318 -3.16 17.66 -11.95
C GLU A 318 -2.65 18.33 -13.23
N LEU A 319 -2.10 17.57 -14.17
CA LEU A 319 -1.60 18.10 -15.45
C LEU A 319 -2.71 18.64 -16.35
N ILE A 320 -3.90 18.05 -16.30
CA ILE A 320 -5.06 18.49 -17.12
C ILE A 320 -5.71 19.74 -16.53
N ASN A 321 -5.88 19.79 -15.20
CA ASN A 321 -6.74 20.79 -14.56
C ASN A 321 -5.99 21.95 -13.92
N CYS A 322 -4.71 21.81 -13.61
CA CYS A 322 -3.97 22.76 -12.78
C CYS A 322 -2.76 23.34 -13.51
N GLY A 323 -2.84 24.62 -13.84
CA GLY A 323 -1.73 25.35 -14.46
C GLY A 323 -0.80 26.08 -13.47
N LYS A 324 -0.99 25.94 -12.15
CA LYS A 324 -0.22 26.71 -11.15
C LYS A 324 0.42 25.79 -10.13
N ILE A 325 1.66 26.12 -9.74
CA ILE A 325 2.35 25.43 -8.67
C ILE A 325 1.56 25.55 -7.35
N ILE A 326 1.33 24.41 -6.69
CA ILE A 326 0.67 24.35 -5.39
C ILE A 326 1.60 24.93 -4.33
N ARG A 327 1.11 25.95 -3.62
CA ARG A 327 1.82 26.58 -2.51
C ARG A 327 0.89 26.69 -1.30
N PRO A 328 1.36 26.39 -0.08
CA PRO A 328 0.57 26.67 1.13
C PRO A 328 0.37 28.17 1.25
N ALA A 329 -0.76 28.58 1.80
CA ALA A 329 -0.96 29.96 2.23
C ALA A 329 0.05 30.28 3.32
N SER A 330 0.88 31.29 3.08
CA SER A 330 1.88 31.73 4.05
C SER A 330 1.49 33.14 4.51
N VAL A 331 1.20 33.27 5.81
CA VAL A 331 0.99 34.57 6.46
C VAL A 331 2.24 34.86 7.29
N SER A 332 3.10 35.76 6.80
CA SER A 332 4.24 36.26 7.57
C SER A 332 3.83 37.48 8.38
N TYR A 333 4.54 37.77 9.47
CA TYR A 333 4.32 38.99 10.26
C TYR A 333 4.42 40.27 9.42
N THR A 334 5.27 40.29 8.44
CA THR A 334 5.39 41.41 7.47
C THR A 334 4.16 41.49 6.56
N HIS A 335 3.50 40.38 6.27
CA HIS A 335 2.29 40.34 5.46
C HIS A 335 1.07 40.78 6.24
N LEU A 336 0.98 40.44 7.51
CA LEU A 336 -0.06 40.96 8.45
C LEU A 336 0.02 42.47 8.57
N ARG A 337 1.21 43.04 8.75
CA ARG A 337 1.39 44.50 8.83
C ARG A 337 1.05 45.20 7.50
N ALA A 338 1.41 44.58 6.36
CA ALA A 338 1.03 45.12 5.07
C ALA A 338 -0.49 45.06 4.82
N HIS A 339 -1.17 44.07 5.36
CA HIS A 339 -2.62 43.96 5.26
C HIS A 339 -3.33 44.94 6.22
N GLU A 340 -2.77 45.13 7.40
CA GLU A 340 -3.28 46.10 8.36
C GLU A 340 -3.11 47.54 7.81
N THR A 341 -1.98 47.86 7.21
CA THR A 341 -1.77 49.15 6.54
C THR A 341 -2.65 49.36 5.32
N GLY A 342 -3.01 48.27 4.60
CA GLY A 342 -3.95 48.35 3.46
C GLY A 342 -5.42 48.49 3.89
N ALA A 343 -5.78 48.10 5.09
CA ALA A 343 -7.13 48.27 5.64
C ALA A 343 -7.41 49.66 6.18
N TYR A 344 -6.37 50.50 6.36
CA TYR A 344 -6.46 51.87 6.82
C TYR A 344 -6.14 52.92 5.77
N LEU A 345 -5.93 52.51 4.51
CA LEU A 345 -5.81 53.36 3.32
C LEU A 345 -7.03 53.19 2.43
#